data_3731aaf666d8b2dbf9f6f58fe53945ea
#
_entry.id   3731aaf666d8b2dbf9f6f58fe53945ea
#
_cell.length_a   1.000
_cell.length_b   1.000
_cell.length_c   1.000
_cell.angle_alpha   90.00
_cell.angle_beta   90.00
_cell.angle_gamma   90.00
#
_symmetry.space_group_name_H-M   'P 1'
#
loop_
_entity.id
_entity.type
_entity.pdbx_description
1 polymer ?
#
loop_
_entity_poly.entity_id
_entity_poly.type
_entity_poly.pdbx_seq_one_letter_code
_entity_poly.pdbx_strand_id
1 'polypeptide(L)'
;MQAKRLDLFNIGLMILSFILAVKLPFHVFLLAYAVLGPLHYLTEIGWLDDRNYFSTSKKDVWILIGLCGLMTFGFAYHQFPNFSLTAKWSEAINSSAFKPVAQFLLEYERSFIFLAFYAAVMMTFVKKTKLRYPLMLVGLILAYFLNGINAYTLIIGIMLPTVIHVYI
;
A
#
# COMPACT_ATOMS: atom_id res chain seq x y z
N MET A 1 -21.96 -34.21 -5.82
CA MET A 1 -22.94 -33.64 -4.85
C MET A 1 -22.40 -32.40 -4.12
N GLN A 2 -21.13 -32.35 -3.75
CA GLN A 2 -20.53 -31.17 -3.07
C GLN A 2 -20.53 -29.90 -3.92
N ALA A 3 -20.18 -29.98 -5.21
CA ALA A 3 -20.14 -28.82 -6.10
C ALA A 3 -21.50 -28.09 -6.18
N LYS A 4 -22.59 -28.80 -6.40
CA LYS A 4 -23.94 -28.19 -6.45
C LYS A 4 -24.35 -27.49 -5.17
N ARG A 5 -23.90 -27.98 -3.99
CA ARG A 5 -24.17 -27.32 -2.72
C ARG A 5 -23.36 -26.03 -2.54
N LEU A 6 -22.11 -26.03 -3.01
CA LEU A 6 -21.28 -24.84 -3.02
C LEU A 6 -21.83 -23.77 -3.97
N ASP A 7 -22.27 -24.19 -5.16
CA ASP A 7 -22.88 -23.27 -6.12
C ASP A 7 -24.17 -22.63 -5.56
N LEU A 8 -25.03 -23.43 -4.93
CA LEU A 8 -26.26 -22.93 -4.33
C LEU A 8 -25.96 -21.97 -3.16
N PHE A 9 -24.94 -22.30 -2.35
CA PHE A 9 -24.49 -21.43 -1.26
C PHE A 9 -23.95 -20.08 -1.80
N ASN A 10 -23.13 -20.11 -2.85
CA ASN A 10 -22.61 -18.92 -3.49
C ASN A 10 -23.74 -18.04 -4.08
N ILE A 11 -24.71 -18.64 -4.74
CA ILE A 11 -25.90 -17.94 -5.25
C ILE A 11 -26.67 -17.29 -4.10
N GLY A 12 -26.85 -18.00 -2.99
CA GLY A 12 -27.49 -17.45 -1.79
C GLY A 12 -26.75 -16.24 -1.22
N LEU A 13 -25.40 -16.31 -1.14
CA LEU A 13 -24.57 -15.19 -0.71
C LEU A 13 -24.66 -13.99 -1.66
N MET A 14 -24.71 -14.23 -2.98
CA MET A 14 -24.88 -13.16 -3.96
C MET A 14 -26.22 -12.43 -3.81
N ILE A 15 -27.31 -13.18 -3.63
CA ILE A 15 -28.66 -12.60 -3.41
C ILE A 15 -28.67 -11.82 -2.08
N LEU A 16 -28.10 -12.38 -1.02
CA LEU A 16 -28.00 -11.71 0.29
C LEU A 16 -27.21 -10.40 0.18
N SER A 17 -26.06 -10.44 -0.50
CA SER A 17 -25.21 -9.25 -0.73
C SER A 17 -25.96 -8.18 -1.51
N PHE A 18 -26.72 -8.56 -2.53
CA PHE A 18 -27.55 -7.64 -3.29
C PHE A 18 -28.62 -6.97 -2.43
N ILE A 19 -29.35 -7.75 -1.63
CA ILE A 19 -30.39 -7.23 -0.72
C ILE A 19 -29.78 -6.25 0.30
N LEU A 20 -28.63 -6.62 0.89
CA LEU A 20 -27.91 -5.77 1.85
C LEU A 20 -27.42 -4.49 1.20
N ALA A 21 -26.88 -4.56 -0.01
CA ALA A 21 -26.40 -3.39 -0.74
C ALA A 21 -27.53 -2.40 -1.07
N VAL A 22 -28.73 -2.89 -1.38
CA VAL A 22 -29.91 -2.04 -1.63
C VAL A 22 -30.45 -1.43 -0.33
N LYS A 23 -30.48 -2.19 0.75
CA LYS A 23 -31.06 -1.74 2.03
C LYS A 23 -30.10 -0.89 2.87
N LEU A 24 -28.80 -1.19 2.84
CA LEU A 24 -27.78 -0.59 3.68
C LEU A 24 -26.52 -0.22 2.87
N PRO A 25 -26.63 0.58 1.79
CA PRO A 25 -25.53 0.78 0.85
C PRO A 25 -24.26 1.32 1.50
N PHE A 26 -24.41 2.29 2.40
CA PHE A 26 -23.26 2.89 3.09
C PHE A 26 -22.55 1.93 4.05
N HIS A 27 -23.31 1.12 4.80
CA HIS A 27 -22.74 0.15 5.75
C HIS A 27 -22.04 -0.99 5.01
N VAL A 28 -22.61 -1.47 3.92
CA VAL A 28 -21.99 -2.50 3.07
C VAL A 28 -20.72 -1.98 2.42
N PHE A 29 -20.74 -0.73 1.93
CA PHE A 29 -19.56 -0.07 1.41
C PHE A 29 -18.46 0.04 2.46
N LEU A 30 -18.77 0.51 3.68
CA LEU A 30 -17.80 0.59 4.77
C LEU A 30 -17.25 -0.78 5.15
N LEU A 31 -18.10 -1.80 5.26
CA LEU A 31 -17.67 -3.16 5.56
C LEU A 31 -16.74 -3.71 4.48
N ALA A 32 -17.12 -3.54 3.22
CA ALA A 32 -16.30 -3.99 2.09
C ALA A 32 -14.94 -3.30 2.06
N TYR A 33 -14.94 -1.97 2.24
CA TYR A 33 -13.72 -1.18 2.13
C TYR A 33 -12.81 -1.30 3.36
N ALA A 34 -13.38 -1.28 4.57
CA ALA A 34 -12.62 -1.26 5.82
C ALA A 34 -12.20 -2.66 6.31
N VAL A 35 -12.94 -3.69 5.95
CA VAL A 35 -12.72 -5.05 6.47
C VAL A 35 -12.38 -6.05 5.36
N LEU A 36 -13.29 -6.22 4.38
CA LEU A 36 -13.12 -7.26 3.36
C LEU A 36 -11.96 -6.97 2.40
N GLY A 37 -11.73 -5.70 2.04
CA GLY A 37 -10.60 -5.30 1.21
C GLY A 37 -9.26 -5.65 1.87
N PRO A 38 -8.95 -5.14 3.06
CA PRO A 38 -7.74 -5.51 3.77
C PRO A 38 -7.58 -7.01 4.02
N LEU A 39 -8.66 -7.73 4.38
CA LEU A 39 -8.61 -9.18 4.55
C LEU A 39 -8.28 -9.91 3.26
N HIS A 40 -8.83 -9.48 2.12
CA HIS A 40 -8.51 -10.04 0.81
C HIS A 40 -7.02 -9.88 0.51
N TYR A 41 -6.47 -8.67 0.67
CA TYR A 41 -5.05 -8.42 0.46
C TYR A 41 -4.15 -9.21 1.41
N LEU A 42 -4.54 -9.35 2.68
CA LEU A 42 -3.76 -10.14 3.64
C LEU A 42 -3.72 -11.63 3.25
N THR A 43 -4.83 -12.19 2.78
CA THR A 43 -4.86 -13.59 2.31
C THR A 43 -4.05 -13.78 1.04
N GLU A 44 -4.09 -12.82 0.12
CA GLU A 44 -3.29 -12.83 -1.11
C GLU A 44 -1.79 -12.74 -0.80
N ILE A 45 -1.38 -11.81 0.08
CA ILE A 45 0.01 -11.67 0.52
C ILE A 45 0.49 -12.96 1.20
N GLY A 46 -0.32 -13.56 2.09
CA GLY A 46 0.01 -14.83 2.75
C GLY A 46 0.22 -15.95 1.75
N TRP A 47 -0.64 -16.07 0.75
CA TRP A 47 -0.52 -17.08 -0.30
C TRP A 47 0.72 -16.88 -1.19
N LEU A 48 1.09 -15.63 -1.48
CA LEU A 48 2.28 -15.28 -2.25
C LEU A 48 3.57 -15.53 -1.45
N ASP A 49 3.54 -15.26 -0.13
CA ASP A 49 4.66 -15.52 0.78
C ASP A 49 4.95 -17.02 0.90
N ASP A 50 3.92 -17.84 1.08
CA ASP A 50 4.03 -19.31 1.14
C ASP A 50 4.68 -19.89 -0.12
N ARG A 51 4.52 -19.23 -1.27
CA ARG A 51 5.12 -19.63 -2.55
C ARG A 51 6.47 -19.00 -2.85
N ASN A 52 7.00 -18.18 -1.94
CA ASN A 52 8.24 -17.42 -2.13
C ASN A 52 8.23 -16.58 -3.43
N TYR A 53 7.07 -16.04 -3.77
CA TYR A 53 6.86 -15.39 -5.07
C TYR A 53 7.66 -14.08 -5.20
N PHE A 54 7.75 -13.29 -4.14
CA PHE A 54 8.37 -11.96 -4.20
C PHE A 54 9.84 -11.94 -3.79
N SER A 55 10.19 -12.53 -2.65
CA SER A 55 11.57 -12.50 -2.18
C SER A 55 11.88 -13.65 -1.24
N THR A 56 13.01 -14.30 -1.49
CA THR A 56 13.57 -15.33 -0.61
C THR A 56 14.40 -14.74 0.52
N SER A 57 14.64 -13.42 0.53
CA SER A 57 15.52 -12.75 1.47
C SER A 57 14.76 -11.93 2.51
N LYS A 58 14.86 -12.30 3.78
CA LYS A 58 14.29 -11.52 4.88
C LYS A 58 14.76 -10.06 4.92
N LYS A 59 15.97 -9.78 4.43
CA LYS A 59 16.51 -8.41 4.37
C LYS A 59 15.75 -7.52 3.39
N ASP A 60 15.32 -8.07 2.28
CA ASP A 60 14.55 -7.36 1.26
C ASP A 60 13.20 -6.90 1.81
N VAL A 61 12.53 -7.78 2.57
CA VAL A 61 11.25 -7.47 3.23
C VAL A 61 11.40 -6.30 4.20
N TRP A 62 12.48 -6.25 4.99
CA TRP A 62 12.72 -5.16 5.93
C TRP A 62 12.93 -3.81 5.24
N ILE A 63 13.53 -3.77 4.05
CA ILE A 63 13.67 -2.53 3.26
C ILE A 63 12.29 -2.02 2.84
N LEU A 64 11.42 -2.89 2.34
CA LEU A 64 10.06 -2.52 1.94
C LEU A 64 9.22 -2.07 3.14
N ILE A 65 9.29 -2.80 4.26
CA ILE A 65 8.62 -2.40 5.51
C ILE A 65 9.13 -1.03 5.98
N GLY A 66 10.43 -0.78 5.91
CA GLY A 66 11.02 0.50 6.27
C GLY A 66 10.50 1.64 5.41
N LEU A 67 10.46 1.47 4.09
CA LEU A 67 9.91 2.47 3.17
C LEU A 67 8.42 2.74 3.43
N CYS A 68 7.61 1.69 3.56
CA CYS A 68 6.19 1.81 3.87
C CYS A 68 5.96 2.45 5.25
N GLY A 69 6.78 2.09 6.24
CA GLY A 69 6.72 2.68 7.59
C GLY A 69 7.02 4.18 7.61
N LEU A 70 8.03 4.62 6.86
CA LEU A 70 8.35 6.04 6.71
C LEU A 70 7.20 6.82 6.06
N MET A 71 6.61 6.28 5.00
CA MET A 71 5.45 6.90 4.34
C MET A 71 4.25 6.99 5.29
N THR A 72 3.94 5.88 5.96
CA THR A 72 2.82 5.83 6.93
C THR A 72 3.05 6.83 8.07
N PHE A 73 4.27 6.95 8.56
CA PHE A 73 4.62 7.93 9.59
C PHE A 73 4.39 9.37 9.11
N GLY A 74 4.88 9.74 7.91
CA GLY A 74 4.70 11.07 7.34
C GLY A 74 3.23 11.43 7.19
N PHE A 75 2.44 10.52 6.61
CA PHE A 75 1.00 10.69 6.43
C PHE A 75 0.25 10.77 7.77
N ALA A 76 0.51 9.84 8.69
CA ALA A 76 -0.12 9.82 9.99
C ALA A 76 0.18 11.10 10.78
N TYR A 77 1.44 11.54 10.80
CA TYR A 77 1.82 12.78 11.47
C TYR A 77 1.06 13.99 10.95
N HIS A 78 0.83 14.08 9.63
CA HIS A 78 0.07 15.17 9.03
C HIS A 78 -1.42 15.10 9.35
N GLN A 79 -1.99 13.90 9.41
CA GLN A 79 -3.42 13.72 9.67
C GLN A 79 -3.78 13.74 11.16
N PHE A 80 -2.86 13.42 12.06
CA PHE A 80 -3.12 13.36 13.50
C PHE A 80 -3.74 14.64 14.10
N PRO A 81 -3.30 15.86 13.72
CA PRO A 81 -3.91 17.09 14.21
C PRO A 81 -5.40 17.22 13.85
N ASN A 82 -5.82 16.64 12.72
CA ASN A 82 -7.21 16.67 12.26
C ASN A 82 -8.11 15.72 13.05
N PHE A 83 -7.54 14.66 13.64
CA PHE A 83 -8.25 13.68 14.48
C PHE A 83 -8.12 13.96 15.96
N SER A 84 -7.33 14.94 16.36
CA SER A 84 -7.11 15.22 17.77
C SER A 84 -8.37 15.78 18.43
N LEU A 85 -8.81 15.11 19.49
CA LEU A 85 -9.98 15.51 20.30
C LEU A 85 -9.72 16.75 21.17
N THR A 86 -8.46 17.19 21.29
CA THR A 86 -8.07 18.33 22.11
C THR A 86 -7.02 19.20 21.42
N ALA A 87 -7.20 20.52 21.47
CA ALA A 87 -6.27 21.51 20.94
C ALA A 87 -4.84 21.33 21.47
N LYS A 88 -4.67 20.90 22.73
CA LYS A 88 -3.36 20.65 23.35
C LYS A 88 -2.54 19.59 22.63
N TRP A 89 -3.17 18.50 22.17
CA TRP A 89 -2.49 17.45 21.42
C TRP A 89 -2.05 17.93 20.04
N SER A 90 -2.91 18.67 19.37
CA SER A 90 -2.60 19.28 18.07
C SER A 90 -1.41 20.24 18.16
N GLU A 91 -1.37 21.07 19.21
CA GLU A 91 -0.27 22.00 19.44
C GLU A 91 1.04 21.27 19.78
N ALA A 92 0.99 20.24 20.62
CA ALA A 92 2.14 19.41 20.97
C ALA A 92 2.73 18.68 19.74
N ILE A 93 1.90 18.16 18.86
CA ILE A 93 2.34 17.52 17.62
C ILE A 93 2.98 18.56 16.69
N ASN A 94 2.35 19.71 16.51
CA ASN A 94 2.85 20.75 15.62
C ASN A 94 4.16 21.41 16.11
N SER A 95 4.42 21.38 17.40
CA SER A 95 5.67 21.89 18.00
C SER A 95 6.76 20.81 18.16
N SER A 96 6.49 19.57 17.81
CA SER A 96 7.42 18.46 18.01
C SER A 96 8.65 18.54 17.09
N ALA A 97 9.79 18.03 17.57
CA ALA A 97 11.03 17.92 16.78
C ALA A 97 10.90 17.05 15.51
N PHE A 98 9.84 16.25 15.41
CA PHE A 98 9.58 15.39 14.27
C PHE A 98 8.91 16.10 13.07
N LYS A 99 8.41 17.32 13.28
CA LYS A 99 7.75 18.10 12.23
C LYS A 99 8.57 18.25 10.95
N PRO A 100 9.85 18.65 10.96
CA PRO A 100 10.64 18.78 9.73
C PRO A 100 10.82 17.44 9.01
N VAL A 101 10.96 16.35 9.76
CA VAL A 101 11.08 15.00 9.17
C VAL A 101 9.76 14.59 8.49
N ALA A 102 8.64 14.81 9.16
CA ALA A 102 7.33 14.48 8.58
C ALA A 102 7.01 15.35 7.36
N GLN A 103 7.36 16.62 7.36
CA GLN A 103 7.22 17.51 6.21
C GLN A 103 8.07 17.05 5.02
N PHE A 104 9.32 16.68 5.26
CA PHE A 104 10.19 16.11 4.24
C PHE A 104 9.60 14.83 3.64
N LEU A 105 9.09 13.93 4.48
CA LEU A 105 8.47 12.68 4.01
C LEU A 105 7.23 12.93 3.14
N LEU A 106 6.42 13.94 3.47
CA LEU A 106 5.26 14.34 2.66
C LEU A 106 5.67 15.00 1.34
N GLU A 107 6.65 15.87 1.37
CA GLU A 107 7.15 16.55 0.16
C GLU A 107 7.68 15.54 -0.87
N TYR A 108 8.35 14.48 -0.39
CA TYR A 108 8.92 13.42 -1.22
C TYR A 108 8.07 12.13 -1.25
N GLU A 109 6.80 12.19 -0.85
CA GLU A 109 5.90 11.03 -0.80
C GLU A 109 5.90 10.25 -2.13
N ARG A 110 5.82 10.95 -3.24
CA ARG A 110 5.83 10.37 -4.59
C ARG A 110 7.11 9.61 -4.89
N SER A 111 8.25 10.16 -4.46
CA SER A 111 9.56 9.52 -4.62
C SER A 111 9.66 8.24 -3.78
N PHE A 112 9.10 8.24 -2.57
CA PHE A 112 9.07 7.05 -1.73
C PHE A 112 8.18 5.96 -2.31
N ILE A 113 7.00 6.30 -2.87
CA ILE A 113 6.13 5.34 -3.58
C ILE A 113 6.89 4.70 -4.74
N PHE A 114 7.54 5.50 -5.57
CA PHE A 114 8.34 4.98 -6.67
C PHE A 114 9.46 4.06 -6.18
N LEU A 115 10.20 4.48 -5.16
CA LEU A 115 11.29 3.68 -4.61
C LEU A 115 10.79 2.35 -4.06
N ALA A 116 9.63 2.30 -3.42
CA ALA A 116 9.04 1.06 -2.94
C ALA A 116 8.72 0.10 -4.10
N PHE A 117 8.08 0.59 -5.16
CA PHE A 117 7.81 -0.22 -6.37
C PHE A 117 9.09 -0.62 -7.09
N TYR A 118 10.01 0.32 -7.30
CA TYR A 118 11.28 0.05 -7.94
C TYR A 118 12.09 -1.01 -7.16
N ALA A 119 12.15 -0.88 -5.83
CA ALA A 119 12.80 -1.83 -4.96
C ALA A 119 12.15 -3.22 -5.06
N ALA A 120 10.82 -3.31 -5.03
CA ALA A 120 10.09 -4.57 -5.17
C ALA A 120 10.42 -5.25 -6.51
N VAL A 121 10.39 -4.50 -7.62
CA VAL A 121 10.76 -5.00 -8.96
C VAL A 121 12.22 -5.47 -8.98
N MET A 122 13.15 -4.67 -8.45
CA MET A 122 14.57 -5.04 -8.43
C MET A 122 14.81 -6.28 -7.58
N MET A 123 14.14 -6.42 -6.46
CA MET A 123 14.26 -7.59 -5.58
C MET A 123 13.72 -8.87 -6.23
N THR A 124 12.69 -8.74 -7.04
CA THR A 124 12.07 -9.88 -7.76
C THR A 124 12.94 -10.34 -8.93
N PHE A 125 13.41 -9.41 -9.77
CA PHE A 125 14.09 -9.76 -11.02
C PHE A 125 15.62 -9.86 -10.88
N VAL A 126 16.25 -9.11 -9.98
CA VAL A 126 17.71 -9.07 -9.85
C VAL A 126 18.17 -9.93 -8.67
N LYS A 127 18.50 -11.20 -8.93
CA LYS A 127 18.97 -12.14 -7.90
C LYS A 127 20.41 -11.85 -7.40
N LYS A 128 21.25 -11.22 -8.23
CA LYS A 128 22.66 -10.92 -7.88
C LYS A 128 22.75 -9.66 -7.00
N THR A 129 23.06 -9.83 -5.72
CA THR A 129 23.17 -8.75 -4.73
C THR A 129 24.15 -7.64 -5.14
N LYS A 130 25.27 -7.98 -5.77
CA LYS A 130 26.27 -7.00 -6.23
C LYS A 130 25.71 -6.02 -7.29
N LEU A 131 24.72 -6.46 -8.08
CA LEU A 131 24.09 -5.64 -9.11
C LEU A 131 22.92 -4.82 -8.53
N ARG A 132 22.30 -5.28 -7.45
CA ARG A 132 21.18 -4.57 -6.81
C ARG A 132 21.58 -3.20 -6.27
N TYR A 133 22.72 -3.09 -5.57
CA TYR A 133 23.12 -1.82 -4.95
C TYR A 133 23.28 -0.67 -5.98
N PRO A 134 24.03 -0.82 -7.08
CA PRO A 134 24.12 0.22 -8.07
C PRO A 134 22.79 0.51 -8.75
N LEU A 135 21.94 -0.48 -8.98
CA LEU A 135 20.60 -0.28 -9.53
C LEU A 135 19.70 0.48 -8.55
N MET A 136 19.76 0.21 -7.25
CA MET A 136 19.02 0.98 -6.25
C MET A 136 19.46 2.46 -6.22
N LEU A 137 20.74 2.73 -6.43
CA LEU A 137 21.23 4.12 -6.58
C LEU A 137 20.62 4.81 -7.82
N VAL A 138 20.53 4.10 -8.93
CA VAL A 138 19.82 4.61 -10.12
C VAL A 138 18.36 4.89 -9.81
N GLY A 139 17.70 4.02 -9.05
CA GLY A 139 16.33 4.24 -8.59
C GLY A 139 16.17 5.50 -7.75
N LEU A 140 17.11 5.79 -6.86
CA LEU A 140 17.13 7.04 -6.07
C LEU A 140 17.26 8.28 -6.94
N ILE A 141 18.15 8.26 -7.93
CA ILE A 141 18.34 9.37 -8.88
C ILE A 141 17.05 9.58 -9.69
N LEU A 142 16.46 8.51 -10.20
CA LEU A 142 15.20 8.58 -10.95
C LEU A 142 14.06 9.13 -10.07
N ALA A 143 13.95 8.67 -8.83
CA ALA A 143 12.94 9.14 -7.88
C ALA A 143 13.02 10.65 -7.65
N TYR A 144 14.25 11.18 -7.54
CA TYR A 144 14.47 12.61 -7.39
C TYR A 144 14.00 13.41 -8.63
N PHE A 145 14.36 12.99 -9.82
CA PHE A 145 13.95 13.67 -11.05
C PHE A 145 12.45 13.57 -11.32
N LEU A 146 11.84 12.45 -10.98
CA LEU A 146 10.41 12.21 -11.19
C LEU A 146 9.51 12.96 -10.21
N ASN A 147 10.03 13.43 -9.08
CA ASN A 147 9.22 14.12 -8.05
C ASN A 147 8.51 15.38 -8.58
N GLY A 148 9.08 16.05 -9.59
CA GLY A 148 8.52 17.25 -10.22
C GLY A 148 7.41 16.99 -11.26
N ILE A 149 7.12 15.73 -11.61
CA ILE A 149 6.19 15.37 -12.69
C ILE A 149 4.82 14.99 -12.13
N ASN A 150 3.81 15.85 -12.30
CA ASN A 150 2.47 15.60 -11.76
C ASN A 150 1.78 14.35 -12.34
N ALA A 151 1.94 14.07 -13.63
CA ALA A 151 1.37 12.88 -14.29
C ALA A 151 1.91 11.56 -13.73
N TYR A 152 3.10 11.56 -13.17
CA TYR A 152 3.77 10.43 -12.58
C TYR A 152 2.97 9.79 -11.42
N THR A 153 2.39 10.61 -10.53
CA THR A 153 1.61 10.11 -9.39
C THR A 153 0.38 9.34 -9.83
N LEU A 154 -0.27 9.79 -10.90
CA LEU A 154 -1.45 9.13 -11.45
C LEU A 154 -1.08 7.76 -12.08
N ILE A 155 0.00 7.73 -12.84
CA ILE A 155 0.41 6.52 -13.59
C ILE A 155 0.99 5.47 -12.64
N ILE A 156 1.94 5.86 -11.80
CA ILE A 156 2.69 4.89 -10.96
C ILE A 156 1.96 4.60 -9.64
N GLY A 157 1.34 5.60 -9.02
CA GLY A 157 0.69 5.44 -7.73
C GLY A 157 -0.70 4.78 -7.81
N ILE A 158 -1.44 5.02 -8.88
CA ILE A 158 -2.84 4.57 -9.00
C ILE A 158 -3.00 3.53 -10.11
N MET A 159 -2.53 3.82 -11.32
CA MET A 159 -2.80 2.94 -12.47
C MET A 159 -1.92 1.69 -12.47
N LEU A 160 -0.62 1.81 -12.20
CA LEU A 160 0.29 0.66 -12.29
C LEU A 160 -0.06 -0.47 -11.32
N PRO A 161 -0.31 -0.23 -10.01
CA PRO A 161 -0.74 -1.29 -9.10
C PRO A 161 -2.04 -1.95 -9.54
N THR A 162 -3.01 -1.17 -10.00
CA THR A 162 -4.30 -1.68 -10.48
C THR A 162 -4.13 -2.55 -11.73
N VAL A 163 -3.32 -2.09 -12.69
CA VAL A 163 -3.04 -2.87 -13.91
C VAL A 163 -2.30 -4.16 -13.58
N ILE A 164 -1.28 -4.12 -12.74
CA ILE A 164 -0.56 -5.31 -12.29
C ILE A 164 -1.52 -6.29 -11.61
N HIS A 165 -2.36 -5.83 -10.69
CA HIS A 165 -3.32 -6.67 -9.98
C HIS A 165 -4.36 -7.33 -10.90
N VAL A 166 -4.79 -6.65 -11.96
CA VAL A 166 -5.82 -7.18 -12.88
C VAL A 166 -5.25 -8.18 -13.89
N TYR A 167 -3.97 -8.04 -14.29
CA TYR A 167 -3.37 -8.82 -15.39
C TYR A 167 -2.38 -9.90 -14.94
N ILE A 168 -2.04 -9.97 -13.67
CA ILE A 168 -1.18 -10.99 -13.07
C ILE A 168 -1.95 -11.82 -12.04
#